data_541095c78f1cfa8368b174f07326ef66
#
_entry.id   541095c78f1cfa8368b174f07326ef66
#
_cell.length_a   1.000
_cell.length_b   1.000
_cell.length_c   1.000
_cell.angle_alpha   90.00
_cell.angle_beta   90.00
_cell.angle_gamma   90.00
#
_symmetry.space_group_name_H-M   'P 1'
#
loop_
_entity.id
_entity.type
_entity.pdbx_description
1 polymer ?
#
loop_
_entity_poly.entity_id
_entity_poly.type
_entity_poly.pdbx_seq_one_letter_code
_entity_poly.pdbx_strand_id
1 'polypeptide(L)'
;MLKNIPIQRLVLYLICLGLIPCAFTFFLFHTKKSQLEDLQTKLETTQHLAILKEKKQSLNLAVRQHFRDADHFYIDKHLETLVFLEPEIELLQKIVNDKNFADDERIKKRLEFLTSQANSLVFSEGIVQTFPLFQETDEILIHPVEVNATDIQKILARIEGVEIDAFTPGAYLPQLLITEFKLDKKKIAEKNEVFLLHLKLLKREFL
;
A
#
# COMPACT_ATOMS: atom_id res chain seq x y z
N MET A 1 69.67 -49.73 14.50
CA MET A 1 69.00 -50.28 13.30
C MET A 1 68.90 -49.30 12.10
N LEU A 2 69.96 -48.52 11.82
CA LEU A 2 69.94 -47.50 10.72
C LEU A 2 71.01 -47.78 9.63
N LYS A 3 71.62 -48.96 9.61
CA LYS A 3 72.87 -49.21 8.85
C LYS A 3 72.66 -49.60 7.40
N ASN A 4 71.47 -49.78 6.85
CA ASN A 4 71.26 -50.26 5.47
C ASN A 4 70.16 -49.55 4.72
N ILE A 5 69.99 -48.24 4.92
CA ILE A 5 69.06 -47.49 4.07
C ILE A 5 69.83 -46.90 2.89
N PRO A 6 69.48 -47.26 1.63
CA PRO A 6 70.15 -46.73 0.46
C PRO A 6 70.00 -45.22 0.44
N ILE A 7 71.07 -44.50 0.12
CA ILE A 7 71.20 -43.06 0.15
C ILE A 7 70.03 -42.39 -0.58
N GLN A 8 69.53 -42.95 -1.63
CA GLN A 8 68.38 -42.48 -2.39
C GLN A 8 67.07 -42.37 -1.54
N ARG A 9 66.84 -43.38 -0.68
CA ARG A 9 65.67 -43.34 0.23
C ARG A 9 65.82 -42.33 1.34
N LEU A 10 67.06 -42.12 1.86
CA LEU A 10 67.35 -41.16 2.86
C LEU A 10 67.07 -39.69 2.35
N VAL A 11 67.52 -39.40 1.12
CA VAL A 11 67.25 -38.11 0.45
C VAL A 11 65.73 -37.88 0.24
N LEU A 12 65.03 -38.98 -0.16
CA LEU A 12 63.58 -38.87 -0.36
C LEU A 12 62.85 -38.56 0.97
N TYR A 13 63.24 -39.19 2.10
CA TYR A 13 62.64 -38.88 3.39
C TYR A 13 62.97 -37.46 3.86
N LEU A 14 64.14 -36.94 3.55
CA LEU A 14 64.53 -35.60 3.87
C LEU A 14 63.72 -34.54 3.10
N ILE A 15 63.47 -34.81 1.82
CA ILE A 15 62.62 -33.99 0.98
C ILE A 15 61.16 -34.02 1.48
N CYS A 16 60.62 -35.20 1.79
CA CYS A 16 59.28 -35.33 2.35
C CYS A 16 59.13 -34.60 3.68
N LEU A 17 60.12 -34.71 4.54
CA LEU A 17 60.14 -34.02 5.84
C LEU A 17 60.16 -32.50 5.68
N GLY A 18 60.87 -31.97 4.68
CA GLY A 18 60.90 -30.54 4.33
C GLY A 18 59.61 -30.03 3.71
N LEU A 19 58.87 -30.92 2.99
CA LEU A 19 57.59 -30.54 2.37
C LEU A 19 56.43 -30.44 3.39
N ILE A 20 56.49 -31.15 4.52
CA ILE A 20 55.43 -31.14 5.53
C ILE A 20 55.15 -29.73 6.04
N PRO A 21 56.14 -28.90 6.53
CA PRO A 21 55.85 -27.55 6.98
C PRO A 21 55.34 -26.63 5.88
N CYS A 22 55.81 -26.80 4.64
CA CYS A 22 55.29 -26.06 3.48
C CYS A 22 53.82 -26.37 3.20
N ALA A 23 53.46 -27.66 3.21
CA ALA A 23 52.05 -28.06 3.04
C ALA A 23 51.16 -27.55 4.19
N PHE A 24 51.66 -27.58 5.42
CA PHE A 24 50.95 -27.08 6.58
C PHE A 24 50.72 -25.56 6.53
N THR A 25 51.74 -24.79 6.18
CA THR A 25 51.61 -23.35 6.01
C THR A 25 50.66 -22.97 4.86
N PHE A 26 50.73 -23.72 3.74
CA PHE A 26 49.79 -23.53 2.63
C PHE A 26 48.34 -23.80 3.05
N PHE A 27 48.09 -24.88 3.78
CA PHE A 27 46.77 -25.20 4.29
C PHE A 27 46.23 -24.14 5.24
N LEU A 28 47.06 -23.66 6.19
CA LEU A 28 46.69 -22.56 7.09
C LEU A 28 46.37 -21.27 6.32
N PHE A 29 47.18 -20.95 5.31
CA PHE A 29 46.92 -19.76 4.48
C PHE A 29 45.58 -19.88 3.74
N HIS A 30 45.29 -21.03 3.14
CA HIS A 30 44.06 -21.27 2.43
C HIS A 30 42.82 -21.15 3.35
N THR A 31 42.89 -21.76 4.52
CA THR A 31 41.79 -21.66 5.50
C THR A 31 41.59 -20.25 6.02
N LYS A 32 42.66 -19.49 6.27
CA LYS A 32 42.59 -18.10 6.68
C LYS A 32 42.04 -17.18 5.57
N LYS A 33 42.43 -17.41 4.33
CA LYS A 33 41.92 -16.69 3.17
C LYS A 33 40.40 -16.91 3.04
N SER A 34 39.93 -18.14 3.11
CA SER A 34 38.49 -18.47 3.04
C SER A 34 37.69 -17.80 4.20
N GLN A 35 38.24 -17.80 5.43
CA GLN A 35 37.62 -17.09 6.56
C GLN A 35 37.53 -15.58 6.32
N LEU A 36 38.52 -14.98 5.69
CA LEU A 36 38.55 -13.56 5.39
C LEU A 36 37.51 -13.19 4.32
N GLU A 37 37.38 -14.01 3.28
CA GLU A 37 36.36 -13.86 2.23
C GLU A 37 34.94 -13.98 2.83
N ASP A 38 34.70 -14.95 3.74
CA ASP A 38 33.41 -15.10 4.43
C ASP A 38 33.09 -13.89 5.35
N LEU A 39 34.09 -13.35 6.05
CA LEU A 39 33.95 -12.15 6.85
C LEU A 39 33.64 -10.92 5.97
N GLN A 40 34.30 -10.80 4.84
CA GLN A 40 34.05 -9.69 3.90
C GLN A 40 32.63 -9.74 3.34
N THR A 41 32.16 -10.92 2.89
CA THR A 41 30.78 -11.07 2.41
C THR A 41 29.73 -10.80 3.49
N LYS A 42 29.98 -11.22 4.74
CA LYS A 42 29.12 -10.89 5.88
C LYS A 42 29.10 -9.39 6.18
N LEU A 43 30.24 -8.73 6.06
CA LEU A 43 30.33 -7.28 6.27
C LEU A 43 29.55 -6.51 5.18
N GLU A 44 29.72 -6.88 3.91
CA GLU A 44 28.98 -6.28 2.79
C GLU A 44 27.47 -6.49 2.94
N THR A 45 27.02 -7.69 3.30
CA THR A 45 25.59 -7.96 3.52
C THR A 45 25.04 -7.15 4.70
N THR A 46 25.81 -7.04 5.79
CA THR A 46 25.41 -6.25 6.97
C THR A 46 25.33 -4.76 6.65
N GLN A 47 26.29 -4.23 5.90
CA GLN A 47 26.26 -2.83 5.43
C GLN A 47 25.05 -2.57 4.54
N HIS A 48 24.76 -3.46 3.58
CA HIS A 48 23.59 -3.33 2.72
C HIS A 48 22.28 -3.33 3.54
N LEU A 49 22.16 -4.24 4.51
CA LEU A 49 20.99 -4.29 5.40
C LEU A 49 20.86 -3.03 6.27
N ALA A 50 21.99 -2.47 6.73
CA ALA A 50 22.00 -1.22 7.50
C ALA A 50 21.49 -0.04 6.67
N ILE A 51 21.96 0.10 5.43
CA ILE A 51 21.50 1.15 4.50
C ILE A 51 20.00 1.00 4.20
N LEU A 52 19.53 -0.21 3.95
CA LEU A 52 18.10 -0.46 3.72
C LEU A 52 17.26 -0.11 4.96
N LYS A 53 17.75 -0.43 6.14
CA LYS A 53 17.08 -0.08 7.41
C LYS A 53 17.01 1.42 7.61
N GLU A 54 18.10 2.14 7.39
CA GLU A 54 18.17 3.60 7.50
C GLU A 54 17.20 4.27 6.50
N LYS A 55 17.22 3.82 5.24
CA LYS A 55 16.28 4.31 4.21
C LYS A 55 14.83 4.06 4.60
N LYS A 56 14.51 2.88 5.14
CA LYS A 56 13.16 2.57 5.61
C LYS A 56 12.76 3.43 6.81
N GLN A 57 13.68 3.70 7.75
CA GLN A 57 13.41 4.58 8.89
C GLN A 57 13.17 6.02 8.46
N SER A 58 13.98 6.56 7.55
CA SER A 58 13.81 7.92 7.03
C SER A 58 12.48 8.07 6.29
N LEU A 59 12.09 7.07 5.49
CA LEU A 59 10.80 7.05 4.80
C LEU A 59 9.63 7.01 5.79
N ASN A 60 9.70 6.15 6.81
CA ASN A 60 8.66 6.07 7.83
C ASN A 60 8.51 7.39 8.61
N LEU A 61 9.64 8.06 8.89
CA LEU A 61 9.61 9.38 9.55
C LEU A 61 8.95 10.43 8.65
N ALA A 62 9.30 10.47 7.37
CA ALA A 62 8.70 11.39 6.40
C ALA A 62 7.18 11.17 6.26
N VAL A 63 6.73 9.91 6.16
CA VAL A 63 5.30 9.55 6.12
C VAL A 63 4.59 10.00 7.41
N ARG A 64 5.18 9.72 8.58
CA ARG A 64 4.59 10.16 9.85
C ARG A 64 4.49 11.68 9.96
N GLN A 65 5.50 12.42 9.51
CA GLN A 65 5.46 13.88 9.50
C GLN A 65 4.40 14.43 8.54
N HIS A 66 4.23 13.79 7.38
CA HIS A 66 3.24 14.21 6.40
C HIS A 66 1.80 14.05 6.91
N PHE A 67 1.51 12.96 7.62
CA PHE A 67 0.15 12.67 8.13
C PHE A 67 -0.03 13.00 9.62
N ARG A 68 0.85 13.80 10.21
CA ARG A 68 0.82 14.12 11.64
C ARG A 68 -0.45 14.87 12.07
N ASP A 69 -0.88 15.80 11.23
CA ASP A 69 -1.99 16.70 11.52
C ASP A 69 -3.30 16.24 10.85
N ALA A 70 -3.43 14.93 10.61
CA ALA A 70 -4.60 14.34 9.96
C ALA A 70 -5.87 14.53 10.80
N ASP A 71 -6.98 14.83 10.11
CA ASP A 71 -8.30 14.96 10.76
C ASP A 71 -8.90 13.56 10.97
N HIS A 72 -9.19 13.24 12.23
CA HIS A 72 -9.84 11.97 12.60
C HIS A 72 -11.18 11.76 11.88
N PHE A 73 -11.95 12.83 11.69
CA PHE A 73 -13.26 12.83 11.04
C PHE A 73 -13.20 13.12 9.53
N TYR A 74 -12.04 12.86 8.90
CA TYR A 74 -11.87 13.16 7.49
C TYR A 74 -12.87 12.42 6.58
N ILE A 75 -13.15 11.15 6.88
CA ILE A 75 -14.09 10.32 6.11
C ILE A 75 -15.48 10.95 6.15
N ASP A 76 -15.99 11.27 7.33
CA ASP A 76 -17.30 11.88 7.53
C ASP A 76 -17.42 13.24 6.83
N LYS A 77 -16.37 14.07 6.91
CA LYS A 77 -16.39 15.42 6.36
C LYS A 77 -16.17 15.49 4.84
N HIS A 78 -15.38 14.59 4.28
CA HIS A 78 -14.91 14.71 2.90
C HIS A 78 -15.33 13.59 1.98
N LEU A 79 -15.64 12.39 2.49
CA LEU A 79 -16.12 11.26 1.69
C LEU A 79 -17.63 11.09 1.81
N GLU A 80 -18.19 11.05 3.01
CA GLU A 80 -19.62 10.83 3.21
C GLU A 80 -20.50 12.00 2.76
N THR A 81 -19.93 13.20 2.65
CA THR A 81 -20.61 14.39 2.13
C THR A 81 -20.64 14.49 0.61
N LEU A 82 -20.01 13.56 -0.12
CA LEU A 82 -19.99 13.59 -1.57
C LEU A 82 -21.37 13.29 -2.15
N VAL A 83 -21.77 14.08 -3.12
CA VAL A 83 -22.97 13.86 -3.94
C VAL A 83 -22.56 13.23 -5.26
N PHE A 84 -23.30 12.19 -5.68
CA PHE A 84 -23.03 11.43 -6.88
C PHE A 84 -24.13 11.62 -7.92
N LEU A 85 -23.80 11.36 -9.20
CA LEU A 85 -24.71 11.47 -10.31
C LEU A 85 -25.39 12.85 -10.41
N GLU A 86 -24.67 13.92 -10.07
CA GLU A 86 -25.16 15.30 -10.09
C GLU A 86 -25.88 15.66 -11.40
N PRO A 87 -25.37 15.31 -12.61
CA PRO A 87 -26.09 15.59 -13.87
C PRO A 87 -27.44 14.88 -13.98
N GLU A 88 -27.58 13.67 -13.42
CA GLU A 88 -28.86 12.96 -13.38
C GLU A 88 -29.83 13.64 -12.41
N ILE A 89 -29.33 14.03 -11.24
CA ILE A 89 -30.13 14.77 -10.24
C ILE A 89 -30.69 16.07 -10.84
N GLU A 90 -29.85 16.86 -11.51
CA GLU A 90 -30.28 18.11 -12.13
C GLU A 90 -31.36 17.87 -13.22
N LEU A 91 -31.20 16.82 -14.03
CA LEU A 91 -32.20 16.46 -15.05
C LEU A 91 -33.52 16.05 -14.41
N LEU A 92 -33.48 15.19 -13.37
CA LEU A 92 -34.68 14.73 -12.67
C LEU A 92 -35.39 15.91 -11.96
N GLN A 93 -34.67 16.84 -11.39
CA GLN A 93 -35.23 18.06 -10.78
C GLN A 93 -35.95 18.93 -11.83
N LYS A 94 -35.36 19.10 -13.01
CA LYS A 94 -36.01 19.84 -14.11
C LYS A 94 -37.30 19.15 -14.56
N ILE A 95 -37.30 17.81 -14.67
CA ILE A 95 -38.47 17.04 -15.06
C ILE A 95 -39.58 17.10 -14.01
N VAL A 96 -39.25 16.98 -12.72
CA VAL A 96 -40.23 17.09 -11.62
C VAL A 96 -40.90 18.48 -11.57
N ASN A 97 -40.17 19.51 -11.98
CA ASN A 97 -40.70 20.90 -12.03
C ASN A 97 -41.53 21.17 -13.31
N ASP A 98 -41.51 20.27 -14.29
CA ASP A 98 -42.34 20.39 -15.49
C ASP A 98 -43.79 19.93 -15.18
N LYS A 99 -44.75 20.77 -15.49
CA LYS A 99 -46.19 20.51 -15.23
C LYS A 99 -46.69 19.17 -15.87
N ASN A 100 -46.06 18.72 -16.94
CA ASN A 100 -46.47 17.51 -17.64
C ASN A 100 -46.02 16.20 -16.94
N PHE A 101 -45.01 16.26 -16.09
CA PHE A 101 -44.41 15.08 -15.45
C PHE A 101 -44.37 15.20 -13.89
N ALA A 102 -44.98 16.25 -13.33
CA ALA A 102 -44.98 16.55 -11.91
C ALA A 102 -45.48 15.38 -11.01
N ASP A 103 -46.28 14.47 -11.54
CA ASP A 103 -46.91 13.36 -10.80
C ASP A 103 -46.31 11.99 -11.08
N ASP A 104 -45.22 11.88 -11.87
CA ASP A 104 -44.59 10.56 -12.07
C ASP A 104 -43.83 10.10 -10.80
N GLU A 105 -44.45 9.17 -10.10
CA GLU A 105 -43.87 8.61 -8.86
C GLU A 105 -42.49 7.93 -9.08
N ARG A 106 -42.22 7.39 -10.28
CA ARG A 106 -40.92 6.74 -10.55
C ARG A 106 -39.78 7.75 -10.56
N ILE A 107 -40.04 8.93 -11.14
CA ILE A 107 -39.08 10.03 -11.18
C ILE A 107 -38.82 10.56 -9.78
N LYS A 108 -39.86 10.76 -8.97
CA LYS A 108 -39.76 11.20 -7.58
C LYS A 108 -38.96 10.19 -6.73
N LYS A 109 -39.27 8.91 -6.83
CA LYS A 109 -38.55 7.84 -6.11
C LYS A 109 -37.06 7.75 -6.53
N ARG A 110 -36.76 7.94 -7.83
CA ARG A 110 -35.38 7.96 -8.30
C ARG A 110 -34.62 9.16 -7.77
N LEU A 111 -35.23 10.34 -7.78
CA LEU A 111 -34.62 11.54 -7.23
C LEU A 111 -34.41 11.43 -5.72
N GLU A 112 -35.39 10.91 -4.98
CA GLU A 112 -35.28 10.64 -3.55
C GLU A 112 -34.13 9.66 -3.25
N PHE A 113 -34.01 8.57 -4.00
CA PHE A 113 -32.91 7.62 -3.87
C PHE A 113 -31.55 8.31 -4.05
N LEU A 114 -31.38 9.11 -5.12
CA LEU A 114 -30.11 9.76 -5.43
C LEU A 114 -29.72 10.87 -4.45
N THR A 115 -30.71 11.50 -3.82
CA THR A 115 -30.48 12.62 -2.88
C THR A 115 -30.49 12.20 -1.41
N SER A 116 -30.87 10.95 -1.13
CA SER A 116 -30.91 10.40 0.23
C SER A 116 -29.58 9.70 0.58
N GLN A 117 -29.48 9.28 1.83
CA GLN A 117 -28.36 8.44 2.30
C GLN A 117 -28.28 7.08 1.58
N ALA A 118 -29.32 6.66 0.85
CA ALA A 118 -29.31 5.41 0.09
C ALA A 118 -28.28 5.40 -1.05
N ASN A 119 -27.86 6.57 -1.54
CA ASN A 119 -26.81 6.71 -2.56
C ASN A 119 -25.65 7.62 -2.08
N SER A 120 -25.30 7.59 -0.82
CA SER A 120 -24.12 8.25 -0.27
C SER A 120 -23.10 7.23 0.20
N LEU A 121 -21.83 7.62 0.27
CA LEU A 121 -20.84 6.81 0.96
C LEU A 121 -21.17 6.84 2.47
N VAL A 122 -21.40 5.68 3.04
CA VAL A 122 -21.56 5.52 4.49
C VAL A 122 -20.66 4.37 4.90
N PHE A 123 -19.69 4.68 5.76
CA PHE A 123 -18.74 3.70 6.24
C PHE A 123 -19.11 3.21 7.64
N SER A 124 -18.73 1.97 7.93
CA SER A 124 -18.74 1.42 9.29
C SER A 124 -17.31 1.07 9.69
N GLU A 125 -16.94 1.49 10.88
CA GLU A 125 -15.68 1.06 11.49
C GLU A 125 -15.70 -0.44 11.73
N GLY A 126 -14.67 -1.11 11.25
CA GLY A 126 -14.45 -2.53 11.42
C GLY A 126 -13.43 -2.84 12.52
N ILE A 127 -12.40 -3.61 12.15
CA ILE A 127 -11.35 -4.01 13.10
C ILE A 127 -10.40 -2.83 13.32
N VAL A 128 -10.19 -2.50 14.61
CA VAL A 128 -9.21 -1.49 15.02
C VAL A 128 -7.97 -2.20 15.56
N GLN A 129 -6.80 -1.90 14.99
CA GLN A 129 -5.51 -2.44 15.42
C GLN A 129 -4.60 -1.30 15.88
N THR A 130 -4.12 -1.37 17.10
CA THR A 130 -3.23 -0.36 17.68
C THR A 130 -1.79 -0.85 17.69
N PHE A 131 -0.92 -0.07 17.08
CA PHE A 131 0.52 -0.27 17.05
C PHE A 131 1.22 0.83 17.87
N PRO A 132 2.50 0.69 18.22
CA PRO A 132 3.18 1.68 19.05
C PRO A 132 3.27 3.10 18.49
N LEU A 133 3.13 3.26 17.15
CA LEU A 133 3.32 4.54 16.45
C LEU A 133 2.10 4.99 15.65
N PHE A 134 1.13 4.12 15.45
CA PHE A 134 -0.07 4.39 14.66
C PHE A 134 -1.20 3.43 15.03
N GLN A 135 -2.39 3.81 14.68
CA GLN A 135 -3.60 2.98 14.75
C GLN A 135 -4.13 2.75 13.34
N GLU A 136 -4.58 1.54 13.07
CA GLU A 136 -5.25 1.16 11.83
C GLU A 136 -6.71 0.83 12.10
N THR A 137 -7.61 1.39 11.31
CA THR A 137 -9.04 1.13 11.36
C THR A 137 -9.52 0.71 9.98
N ASP A 138 -10.18 -0.43 9.90
CA ASP A 138 -10.87 -0.86 8.68
C ASP A 138 -12.16 -0.06 8.54
N GLU A 139 -12.36 0.56 7.38
CA GLU A 139 -13.57 1.30 7.03
C GLU A 139 -14.28 0.57 5.89
N ILE A 140 -15.46 0.06 6.15
CA ILE A 140 -16.21 -0.78 5.22
C ILE A 140 -17.45 -0.03 4.77
N LEU A 141 -17.61 0.13 3.46
CA LEU A 141 -18.82 0.71 2.89
C LEU A 141 -20.04 -0.19 3.20
N ILE A 142 -21.06 0.37 3.86
CA ILE A 142 -22.23 -0.40 4.36
C ILE A 142 -23.06 -0.93 3.20
N HIS A 143 -23.22 -0.17 2.13
CA HIS A 143 -24.00 -0.54 0.95
C HIS A 143 -23.32 -0.04 -0.33
N PRO A 144 -23.50 -0.72 -1.45
CA PRO A 144 -22.94 -0.27 -2.72
C PRO A 144 -23.60 1.04 -3.18
N VAL A 145 -22.81 1.94 -3.77
CA VAL A 145 -23.24 3.26 -4.20
C VAL A 145 -23.20 3.36 -5.72
N GLU A 146 -24.21 4.00 -6.32
CA GLU A 146 -24.25 4.27 -7.75
C GLU A 146 -23.39 5.50 -8.07
N VAL A 147 -22.43 5.30 -8.97
CA VAL A 147 -21.45 6.32 -9.37
C VAL A 147 -21.22 6.30 -10.87
N ASN A 148 -20.82 7.43 -11.44
CA ASN A 148 -20.32 7.53 -12.80
C ASN A 148 -18.77 7.65 -12.81
N ALA A 149 -18.16 7.74 -14.00
CA ALA A 149 -16.71 7.87 -14.12
C ALA A 149 -16.15 9.13 -13.45
N THR A 150 -16.89 10.24 -13.51
CA THR A 150 -16.50 11.51 -12.88
C THR A 150 -16.56 11.42 -11.35
N ASP A 151 -17.58 10.73 -10.82
CA ASP A 151 -17.70 10.50 -9.38
C ASP A 151 -16.55 9.63 -8.84
N ILE A 152 -16.13 8.63 -9.63
CA ILE A 152 -14.94 7.80 -9.28
C ILE A 152 -13.69 8.67 -9.17
N GLN A 153 -13.45 9.58 -10.11
CA GLN A 153 -12.32 10.52 -10.04
C GLN A 153 -12.40 11.40 -8.78
N LYS A 154 -13.60 11.89 -8.44
CA LYS A 154 -13.86 12.68 -7.24
C LYS A 154 -13.55 11.91 -5.94
N ILE A 155 -13.98 10.64 -5.87
CA ILE A 155 -13.68 9.75 -4.73
C ILE A 155 -12.17 9.49 -4.63
N LEU A 156 -11.51 9.13 -5.73
CA LEU A 156 -10.09 8.84 -5.75
C LEU A 156 -9.25 10.07 -5.36
N ALA A 157 -9.61 11.27 -5.84
CA ALA A 157 -8.92 12.49 -5.45
C ALA A 157 -8.97 12.73 -3.92
N ARG A 158 -10.10 12.40 -3.28
CA ARG A 158 -10.27 12.51 -1.83
C ARG A 158 -9.52 11.44 -1.05
N ILE A 159 -9.37 10.23 -1.59
CA ILE A 159 -8.68 9.11 -0.91
C ILE A 159 -7.17 9.21 -1.10
N GLU A 160 -6.70 9.45 -2.34
CA GLU A 160 -5.26 9.47 -2.66
C GLU A 160 -4.56 10.79 -2.26
N GLY A 161 -5.35 11.84 -1.97
CA GLY A 161 -4.79 13.15 -1.65
C GLY A 161 -4.10 13.84 -2.83
N VAL A 162 -4.44 13.44 -4.05
CA VAL A 162 -3.88 13.98 -5.30
C VAL A 162 -4.96 14.69 -6.08
N GLU A 163 -4.61 15.81 -6.70
CA GLU A 163 -5.51 16.50 -7.61
C GLU A 163 -5.75 15.66 -8.87
N ILE A 164 -7.00 15.33 -9.13
CA ILE A 164 -7.42 14.54 -10.30
C ILE A 164 -8.41 15.39 -11.09
N ASP A 165 -8.00 15.82 -12.28
CA ASP A 165 -8.77 16.70 -13.16
C ASP A 165 -9.23 17.98 -12.43
N ALA A 166 -10.51 18.19 -12.25
CA ALA A 166 -11.07 19.35 -11.54
C ALA A 166 -11.24 19.16 -10.02
N PHE A 167 -10.92 17.97 -9.50
CA PHE A 167 -11.16 17.60 -8.10
C PHE A 167 -9.91 17.75 -7.26
N THR A 168 -10.02 18.59 -6.22
CA THR A 168 -8.94 18.81 -5.24
C THR A 168 -9.11 17.88 -4.04
N PRO A 169 -8.01 17.42 -3.42
CA PRO A 169 -8.07 16.65 -2.17
C PRO A 169 -8.68 17.46 -1.02
N GLY A 170 -9.12 16.78 0.02
CA GLY A 170 -9.49 17.39 1.29
C GLY A 170 -8.28 17.86 2.08
N ALA A 171 -8.48 18.83 2.97
CA ALA A 171 -7.44 19.26 3.90
C ALA A 171 -7.27 18.22 5.02
N TYR A 172 -6.04 18.10 5.56
CA TYR A 172 -5.72 17.22 6.71
C TYR A 172 -6.07 15.75 6.50
N LEU A 173 -5.77 15.25 5.29
CA LEU A 173 -6.00 13.86 4.90
C LEU A 173 -5.23 12.89 5.84
N PRO A 174 -5.88 11.87 6.43
CA PRO A 174 -5.19 10.73 7.03
C PRO A 174 -4.62 9.81 5.96
N GLN A 175 -3.72 8.91 6.34
CA GLN A 175 -3.26 7.90 5.39
C GLN A 175 -4.39 6.90 5.13
N LEU A 176 -5.04 7.00 3.97
CA LEU A 176 -6.06 6.08 3.49
C LEU A 176 -5.44 5.09 2.49
N LEU A 177 -5.74 3.82 2.64
CA LEU A 177 -5.32 2.75 1.73
C LEU A 177 -6.55 2.02 1.24
N ILE A 178 -6.70 1.91 -0.07
CA ILE A 178 -7.79 1.13 -0.66
C ILE A 178 -7.44 -0.36 -0.54
N THR A 179 -8.22 -1.11 0.25
CA THR A 179 -8.04 -2.56 0.43
C THR A 179 -8.94 -3.38 -0.49
N GLU A 180 -10.10 -2.84 -0.85
CA GLU A 180 -10.99 -3.44 -1.84
C GLU A 180 -11.64 -2.33 -2.68
N PHE A 181 -11.60 -2.49 -4.00
CA PHE A 181 -12.24 -1.59 -4.96
C PHE A 181 -12.88 -2.42 -6.07
N LYS A 182 -14.21 -2.48 -6.08
CA LYS A 182 -14.96 -3.25 -7.07
C LYS A 182 -16.02 -2.39 -7.71
N LEU A 183 -16.09 -2.46 -9.03
CA LEU A 183 -17.08 -1.78 -9.87
C LEU A 183 -17.90 -2.81 -10.65
N ASP A 184 -19.20 -2.86 -10.37
CA ASP A 184 -20.13 -3.68 -11.12
C ASP A 184 -20.95 -2.77 -12.06
N LYS A 185 -20.90 -3.03 -13.37
CA LYS A 185 -21.60 -2.20 -14.35
C LYS A 185 -23.10 -2.40 -14.23
N LYS A 186 -23.84 -1.32 -13.96
CA LYS A 186 -25.30 -1.31 -13.99
C LYS A 186 -25.77 -1.03 -15.42
N LYS A 187 -26.60 -1.91 -15.98
CA LYS A 187 -27.21 -1.69 -17.29
C LYS A 187 -28.26 -0.57 -17.18
N ILE A 188 -27.92 0.62 -17.61
CA ILE A 188 -28.82 1.75 -17.82
C ILE A 188 -28.69 2.20 -19.26
N ALA A 189 -29.79 2.75 -19.85
CA ALA A 189 -29.91 3.13 -21.24
C ALA A 189 -28.68 3.84 -21.85
N GLU A 190 -28.48 3.64 -23.09
CA GLU A 190 -27.38 3.86 -24.04
C GLU A 190 -26.41 5.05 -23.91
N LYS A 191 -26.56 5.99 -22.99
CA LYS A 191 -25.70 7.19 -22.92
C LYS A 191 -24.94 7.43 -21.62
N ASN A 192 -25.36 6.88 -20.49
CA ASN A 192 -24.70 7.12 -19.21
C ASN A 192 -24.28 5.79 -18.55
N GLU A 193 -22.98 5.57 -18.44
CA GLU A 193 -22.48 4.42 -17.71
C GLU A 193 -22.55 4.69 -16.21
N VAL A 194 -23.33 3.88 -15.50
CA VAL A 194 -23.44 3.89 -14.05
C VAL A 194 -22.87 2.59 -13.52
N PHE A 195 -22.09 2.69 -12.47
CA PHE A 195 -21.45 1.58 -11.79
C PHE A 195 -21.94 1.50 -10.34
N LEU A 196 -22.00 0.28 -9.81
CA LEU A 196 -22.15 0.04 -8.38
C LEU A 196 -20.75 -0.10 -7.78
N LEU A 197 -20.39 0.81 -6.90
CA LEU A 197 -19.11 0.84 -6.22
C LEU A 197 -19.20 0.08 -4.90
N HIS A 198 -18.28 -0.86 -4.70
CA HIS A 198 -17.96 -1.47 -3.42
C HIS A 198 -16.56 -1.02 -3.03
N LEU A 199 -16.42 -0.52 -1.80
CA LEU A 199 -15.18 0.09 -1.33
C LEU A 199 -14.88 -0.35 0.10
N LYS A 200 -13.61 -0.70 0.34
CA LYS A 200 -13.06 -0.84 1.70
C LYS A 200 -11.77 -0.04 1.78
N LEU A 201 -11.63 0.68 2.85
CA LEU A 201 -10.46 1.49 3.15
C LEU A 201 -9.81 0.99 4.44
N LEU A 202 -8.51 1.16 4.53
CA LEU A 202 -7.76 1.09 5.76
C LEU A 202 -7.32 2.52 6.11
N LYS A 203 -7.85 3.06 7.20
CA LYS A 203 -7.47 4.37 7.73
C LYS A 203 -6.32 4.17 8.72
N ARG A 204 -5.19 4.84 8.50
CA ARG A 204 -4.05 4.84 9.41
C ARG A 204 -3.86 6.23 9.99
N GLU A 205 -3.86 6.30 11.31
CA GLU A 205 -3.65 7.52 12.10
C GLU A 205 -2.38 7.38 12.91
N PHE A 206 -1.49 8.37 12.82
CA PHE A 206 -0.22 8.36 13.56
C PHE A 206 -0.41 9.01 14.94
N LEU A 207 0.10 8.30 15.96
CA LEU A 207 0.03 8.70 17.38
C LEU A 207 1.18 9.62 17.76
#